data_73942886178e4485b39e788df719d2db
#
_entry.id   73942886178e4485b39e788df719d2db
#
_cell.length_a   1.000
_cell.length_b   1.000
_cell.length_c   1.000
_cell.angle_alpha   90.00
_cell.angle_beta   90.00
_cell.angle_gamma   90.00
#
_symmetry.space_group_name_H-M   'P 1'
#
loop_
_entity.id
_entity.type
_entity.pdbx_description
1 polymer ?
#
loop_
_entity_poly.entity_id
_entity_poly.type
_entity_poly.pdbx_seq_one_letter_code
_entity_poly.pdbx_strand_id
1 'polypeptide(L)'
;MVITDFLERNARLFGAETALVELSPSEERDSAVTWREASLIENARPDAPYRRALTWQEFDRRANRFANLLLSRNARRGTKVAILMMNCLEWLPVYFGILKAGCIAVPMNFRYASDEIQYCLELADVEALIFGPEFVSRMDAIAGQLPQVRMMFFVGRDKPDYAEDCGKLMGFCSSGPPPVALEESDFAAIYFSSGTTGFPKAILHNHLALLSSCETEQRHHGQTRDDVFLCIPPLYHTGAKMHWFGSLISGSRAVLLRGVKPEWILRAVTEEKCTIVWLLVPWCQDLLDAIESGKVDLDGCLLDQWRLMHIGAQPVPPSLIHRWKRVFPHHQYDTNYGLSESIGPGCVHLGVENIHKVGAIGRPGYHWEARIVDEQWNEAPQGEIGELAVRATTGTSWHSPPGCTRSA
;
A
#
# COMPACT_ATOMS: atom_id res chain seq x y z
N MET A 1 -11.73 -17.91 -4.83
CA MET A 1 -10.57 -17.73 -3.89
C MET A 1 -10.51 -16.26 -3.52
N VAL A 2 -10.49 -15.95 -2.24
CA VAL A 2 -10.38 -14.57 -1.75
C VAL A 2 -8.94 -14.25 -1.36
N ILE A 3 -8.62 -12.95 -1.23
CA ILE A 3 -7.22 -12.54 -0.96
C ILE A 3 -6.68 -13.08 0.37
N THR A 4 -7.52 -13.35 1.36
CA THR A 4 -7.13 -13.91 2.65
C THR A 4 -6.66 -15.36 2.57
N ASP A 5 -7.11 -16.12 1.55
CA ASP A 5 -6.71 -17.52 1.35
C ASP A 5 -5.20 -17.66 1.11
N PHE A 6 -4.58 -16.64 0.50
CA PHE A 6 -3.13 -16.63 0.28
C PHE A 6 -2.36 -16.49 1.58
N LEU A 7 -2.85 -15.71 2.55
CA LEU A 7 -2.22 -15.60 3.86
C LEU A 7 -2.29 -16.95 4.60
N GLU A 8 -3.43 -17.61 4.59
CA GLU A 8 -3.62 -18.92 5.21
C GLU A 8 -2.77 -20.00 4.55
N ARG A 9 -2.72 -19.98 3.21
CA ARG A 9 -1.83 -20.88 2.45
C ARG A 9 -0.37 -20.67 2.86
N ASN A 10 0.10 -19.42 2.92
CA ASN A 10 1.49 -19.11 3.24
C ASN A 10 1.82 -19.47 4.70
N ALA A 11 0.91 -19.22 5.63
CA ALA A 11 1.06 -19.61 7.03
C ALA A 11 1.18 -21.15 7.19
N ARG A 12 0.46 -21.90 6.36
CA ARG A 12 0.51 -23.37 6.36
C ARG A 12 1.78 -23.91 5.68
N LEU A 13 2.19 -23.35 4.53
CA LEU A 13 3.29 -23.88 3.73
C LEU A 13 4.66 -23.33 4.18
N PHE A 14 4.71 -22.08 4.63
CA PHE A 14 5.94 -21.35 4.91
C PHE A 14 5.92 -20.72 6.33
N GLY A 15 5.17 -21.30 7.24
CA GLY A 15 4.81 -20.70 8.52
C GLY A 15 5.96 -20.13 9.34
N ALA A 16 7.11 -20.80 9.36
CA ALA A 16 8.30 -20.38 10.10
C ALA A 16 9.16 -19.31 9.38
N GLU A 17 8.89 -19.09 8.09
CA GLU A 17 9.67 -18.13 7.30
C GLU A 17 9.20 -16.70 7.54
N THR A 18 10.12 -15.75 7.42
CA THR A 18 9.82 -14.33 7.54
C THR A 18 8.92 -13.86 6.40
N ALA A 19 7.76 -13.31 6.75
CA ALA A 19 6.81 -12.71 5.82
C ALA A 19 7.04 -11.21 5.66
N LEU A 20 7.19 -10.53 6.80
CA LEU A 20 7.29 -9.07 6.88
C LEU A 20 8.47 -8.65 7.74
N VAL A 21 9.17 -7.62 7.29
CA VAL A 21 10.17 -6.90 8.08
C VAL A 21 9.77 -5.43 8.13
N GLU A 22 9.90 -4.80 9.27
CA GLU A 22 9.82 -3.34 9.42
C GLU A 22 11.20 -2.81 9.76
N LEU A 23 11.63 -1.79 9.03
CA LEU A 23 12.83 -1.03 9.31
C LEU A 23 12.45 0.39 9.72
N SER A 24 12.88 0.81 10.90
CA SER A 24 12.62 2.12 11.48
C SER A 24 13.92 2.84 11.79
N PRO A 25 14.53 3.54 10.83
CA PRO A 25 15.77 4.28 11.04
C PRO A 25 15.49 5.58 11.82
N SER A 26 15.34 5.47 13.14
CA SER A 26 15.02 6.59 14.04
C SER A 26 16.24 7.31 14.62
N GLU A 27 17.45 6.86 14.33
CA GLU A 27 18.68 7.27 15.02
C GLU A 27 19.22 8.64 14.63
N GLU A 28 18.70 9.26 13.56
CA GLU A 28 19.17 10.57 13.09
C GLU A 28 18.08 11.64 13.23
N ARG A 29 17.99 12.22 14.43
CA ARG A 29 17.05 13.31 14.74
C ARG A 29 17.39 14.66 14.08
N ASP A 30 18.58 14.83 13.54
CA ASP A 30 19.12 16.15 13.13
C ASP A 30 19.03 16.47 11.64
N SER A 31 18.44 15.66 10.81
CA SER A 31 18.29 16.03 9.41
C SER A 31 16.92 16.60 9.13
N ALA A 32 16.90 17.85 8.72
CA ALA A 32 15.73 18.55 8.21
C ALA A 32 15.14 17.80 7.01
N VAL A 33 14.29 16.83 7.27
CA VAL A 33 13.40 16.24 6.26
C VAL A 33 12.29 17.25 6.06
N THR A 34 12.23 17.86 4.90
CA THR A 34 11.26 18.91 4.52
C THR A 34 9.82 18.43 4.39
N TRP A 35 9.53 17.20 4.75
CA TRP A 35 8.22 16.57 4.64
C TRP A 35 7.48 16.61 5.98
N ARG A 36 6.20 17.00 5.98
CA ARG A 36 5.30 16.87 7.15
C ARG A 36 5.33 15.48 7.80
N GLU A 37 5.77 14.47 7.04
CA GLU A 37 5.88 13.07 7.44
C GLU A 37 7.00 12.81 8.44
N ALA A 38 8.10 13.54 8.39
CA ALA A 38 9.24 13.33 9.28
C ALA A 38 8.87 13.64 10.73
N SER A 39 8.14 14.71 10.99
CA SER A 39 7.68 15.04 12.33
C SER A 39 6.72 13.99 12.92
N LEU A 40 5.98 13.26 12.06
CA LEU A 40 5.13 12.15 12.47
C LEU A 40 5.93 10.90 12.82
N ILE A 41 7.08 10.67 12.14
CA ILE A 41 7.95 9.53 12.39
C ILE A 41 8.75 9.72 13.68
N GLU A 42 9.26 10.93 13.93
CA GLU A 42 10.12 11.26 15.07
C GLU A 42 9.48 11.04 16.43
N ASN A 43 8.18 11.25 16.55
CA ASN A 43 7.47 11.23 17.84
C ASN A 43 6.81 9.87 18.18
N ALA A 44 6.72 8.95 17.22
CA ALA A 44 5.82 7.82 17.37
C ALA A 44 6.37 6.66 18.21
N ARG A 45 7.66 6.35 18.09
CA ARG A 45 8.26 5.18 18.75
C ARG A 45 9.76 5.39 18.97
N PRO A 46 10.18 6.29 19.90
CA PRO A 46 11.60 6.60 20.11
C PRO A 46 12.43 5.39 20.55
N ASP A 47 11.80 4.38 21.16
CA ASP A 47 12.45 3.17 21.67
C ASP A 47 12.22 1.94 20.80
N ALA A 48 11.65 2.09 19.58
CA ALA A 48 11.45 0.95 18.71
C ALA A 48 12.80 0.46 18.16
N PRO A 49 13.06 -0.85 18.15
CA PRO A 49 14.27 -1.37 17.53
C PRO A 49 14.24 -1.10 16.04
N TYR A 50 15.42 -0.85 15.46
CA TYR A 50 15.59 -0.58 14.03
C TYR A 50 14.90 -1.64 13.16
N ARG A 51 15.01 -2.91 13.53
CA ARG A 51 14.46 -4.03 12.76
C ARG A 51 13.50 -4.87 13.61
N ARG A 52 12.27 -5.04 13.09
CA ARG A 52 11.30 -6.01 13.62
C ARG A 52 10.84 -6.93 12.49
N ALA A 53 10.44 -8.16 12.79
CA ALA A 53 9.96 -9.09 11.78
C ALA A 53 8.78 -9.93 12.26
N LEU A 54 7.99 -10.42 11.32
CA LEU A 54 6.94 -11.42 11.52
C LEU A 54 7.15 -12.59 10.58
N THR A 55 6.92 -13.80 11.07
CA THR A 55 6.77 -14.99 10.21
C THR A 55 5.37 -15.03 9.60
N TRP A 56 5.17 -15.85 8.56
CA TRP A 56 3.86 -16.07 7.95
C TRP A 56 2.83 -16.58 8.97
N GLN A 57 3.24 -17.49 9.86
CA GLN A 57 2.36 -18.02 10.90
C GLN A 57 1.98 -16.96 11.92
N GLU A 58 2.93 -16.12 12.34
CA GLU A 58 2.64 -15.04 13.30
C GLU A 58 1.77 -13.96 12.66
N PHE A 59 1.98 -13.66 11.39
CA PHE A 59 1.13 -12.74 10.63
C PHE A 59 -0.32 -13.24 10.61
N ASP A 60 -0.54 -14.49 10.21
CA ASP A 60 -1.88 -15.07 10.15
C ASP A 60 -2.54 -15.11 11.55
N ARG A 61 -1.80 -15.52 12.58
CA ARG A 61 -2.30 -15.53 13.97
C ARG A 61 -2.74 -14.14 14.45
N ARG A 62 -1.97 -13.09 14.14
CA ARG A 62 -2.34 -11.71 14.49
C ARG A 62 -3.57 -11.24 13.73
N ALA A 63 -3.67 -11.56 12.45
CA ALA A 63 -4.87 -11.27 11.66
C ALA A 63 -6.10 -11.98 12.24
N ASN A 64 -5.98 -13.25 12.59
CA ASN A 64 -7.06 -14.02 13.22
C ASN A 64 -7.48 -13.43 14.58
N ARG A 65 -6.53 -13.03 15.43
CA ARG A 65 -6.82 -12.38 16.71
C ARG A 65 -7.58 -11.07 16.53
N PHE A 66 -7.18 -10.25 15.58
CA PHE A 66 -7.87 -8.99 15.31
C PHE A 66 -9.27 -9.23 14.74
N ALA A 67 -9.43 -10.20 13.83
CA ALA A 67 -10.75 -10.62 13.34
C ALA A 67 -11.67 -11.07 14.49
N ASN A 68 -11.17 -11.95 15.36
CA ASN A 68 -11.93 -12.44 16.51
C ASN A 68 -12.23 -11.31 17.53
N LEU A 69 -11.34 -10.32 17.67
CA LEU A 69 -11.62 -9.12 18.47
C LEU A 69 -12.80 -8.34 17.89
N LEU A 70 -12.82 -8.07 16.59
CA LEU A 70 -13.93 -7.36 15.94
C LEU A 70 -15.26 -8.11 16.13
N LEU A 71 -15.26 -9.41 15.91
CA LEU A 71 -16.45 -10.25 16.08
C LEU A 71 -16.95 -10.26 17.53
N SER A 72 -16.04 -10.31 18.52
CA SER A 72 -16.39 -10.23 19.95
C SER A 72 -17.02 -8.90 20.35
N ARG A 73 -16.80 -7.85 19.55
CA ARG A 73 -17.39 -6.51 19.70
C ARG A 73 -18.63 -6.30 18.81
N ASN A 74 -19.23 -7.40 18.35
CA ASN A 74 -20.43 -7.42 17.51
C ASN A 74 -20.24 -6.74 16.13
N ALA A 75 -19.00 -6.71 15.60
CA ALA A 75 -18.81 -6.40 14.19
C ALA A 75 -19.49 -7.47 13.32
N ARG A 76 -20.10 -7.04 12.23
CA ARG A 76 -20.84 -7.91 11.31
C ARG A 76 -20.25 -7.81 9.92
N ARG A 77 -20.63 -8.72 9.04
CA ARG A 77 -20.31 -8.60 7.61
C ARG A 77 -20.67 -7.20 7.10
N GLY A 78 -19.70 -6.52 6.47
CA GLY A 78 -19.88 -5.17 5.95
C GLY A 78 -19.65 -4.04 6.96
N THR A 79 -19.37 -4.32 8.24
CA THR A 79 -18.89 -3.28 9.18
C THR A 79 -17.64 -2.62 8.66
N LYS A 80 -17.61 -1.27 8.59
CA LYS A 80 -16.47 -0.49 8.09
C LYS A 80 -15.50 -0.21 9.22
N VAL A 81 -14.24 -0.58 9.02
CA VAL A 81 -13.17 -0.44 10.00
C VAL A 81 -12.04 0.41 9.41
N ALA A 82 -11.86 1.61 9.93
CA ALA A 82 -10.81 2.51 9.48
C ALA A 82 -9.45 2.16 10.07
N ILE A 83 -8.40 2.34 9.25
CA ILE A 83 -7.00 2.17 9.64
C ILE A 83 -6.28 3.51 9.45
N LEU A 84 -5.91 4.16 10.56
CA LEU A 84 -5.16 5.41 10.58
C LEU A 84 -3.81 5.20 11.24
N MET A 85 -2.88 4.60 10.51
CA MET A 85 -1.54 4.25 10.99
C MET A 85 -0.49 4.55 9.92
N MET A 86 0.72 4.88 10.37
CA MET A 86 1.92 4.86 9.52
C MET A 86 2.24 3.42 9.11
N ASN A 87 3.10 3.25 8.08
CA ASN A 87 3.62 1.93 7.75
C ASN A 87 4.27 1.31 8.98
N CYS A 88 3.75 0.20 9.42
CA CYS A 88 4.27 -0.55 10.56
C CYS A 88 3.89 -2.03 10.45
N LEU A 89 4.54 -2.84 11.27
CA LEU A 89 4.36 -4.29 11.25
C LEU A 89 2.95 -4.73 11.63
N GLU A 90 2.21 -3.89 12.36
CA GLU A 90 0.83 -4.12 12.77
C GLU A 90 -0.19 -3.82 11.66
N TRP A 91 0.17 -3.00 10.67
CA TRP A 91 -0.76 -2.50 9.65
C TRP A 91 -1.41 -3.62 8.84
N LEU A 92 -0.60 -4.50 8.27
CA LEU A 92 -1.10 -5.58 7.42
C LEU A 92 -1.85 -6.66 8.19
N PRO A 93 -1.41 -7.12 9.38
CA PRO A 93 -2.21 -8.00 10.23
C PRO A 93 -3.59 -7.44 10.58
N VAL A 94 -3.68 -6.15 10.85
CA VAL A 94 -4.96 -5.46 11.08
C VAL A 94 -5.82 -5.47 9.81
N TYR A 95 -5.26 -5.09 8.68
CA TYR A 95 -5.97 -5.09 7.40
C TYR A 95 -6.54 -6.47 7.08
N PHE A 96 -5.74 -7.52 7.16
CA PHE A 96 -6.19 -8.90 6.93
C PHE A 96 -7.17 -9.39 7.99
N GLY A 97 -7.04 -8.96 9.22
CA GLY A 97 -8.00 -9.26 10.28
C GLY A 97 -9.38 -8.67 10.01
N ILE A 98 -9.42 -7.43 9.48
CA ILE A 98 -10.69 -6.82 9.03
C ILE A 98 -11.34 -7.66 7.93
N LEU A 99 -10.56 -8.03 6.91
CA LEU A 99 -11.06 -8.85 5.81
C LEU A 99 -11.56 -10.23 6.29
N LYS A 100 -10.78 -10.90 7.15
CA LYS A 100 -11.15 -12.21 7.71
C LYS A 100 -12.41 -12.17 8.57
N ALA A 101 -12.72 -11.03 9.19
CA ALA A 101 -13.98 -10.81 9.92
C ALA A 101 -15.17 -10.57 9.00
N GLY A 102 -15.00 -10.52 7.68
CA GLY A 102 -16.04 -10.12 6.72
C GLY A 102 -16.38 -8.64 6.78
N CYS A 103 -15.50 -7.84 7.39
CA CYS A 103 -15.62 -6.39 7.50
C CYS A 103 -14.96 -5.70 6.29
N ILE A 104 -15.23 -4.42 6.12
CA ILE A 104 -14.68 -3.60 5.04
C ILE A 104 -13.55 -2.75 5.61
N ALA A 105 -12.35 -2.90 5.09
CA ALA A 105 -11.20 -2.07 5.47
C ALA A 105 -11.30 -0.68 4.84
N VAL A 106 -11.05 0.36 5.66
CA VAL A 106 -11.06 1.76 5.23
C VAL A 106 -9.69 2.39 5.55
N PRO A 107 -8.66 2.18 4.72
CA PRO A 107 -7.36 2.78 4.91
C PRO A 107 -7.41 4.29 4.77
N MET A 108 -6.94 5.00 5.80
CA MET A 108 -6.97 6.46 5.87
C MET A 108 -5.62 7.05 5.49
N ASN A 109 -5.66 8.14 4.73
CA ASN A 109 -4.44 8.89 4.44
C ASN A 109 -3.90 9.54 5.73
N PHE A 110 -2.70 9.16 6.11
CA PHE A 110 -2.04 9.68 7.33
C PHE A 110 -1.71 11.19 7.26
N ARG A 111 -1.84 11.82 6.08
CA ARG A 111 -1.64 13.27 5.91
C ARG A 111 -2.89 14.10 6.22
N TYR A 112 -4.04 13.46 6.33
CA TYR A 112 -5.30 14.16 6.60
C TYR A 112 -5.25 14.94 7.91
N ALA A 113 -5.75 16.17 7.88
CA ALA A 113 -6.04 16.96 9.07
C ALA A 113 -7.27 16.39 9.81
N SER A 114 -7.56 16.87 11.01
CA SER A 114 -8.65 16.33 11.84
C SER A 114 -10.01 16.41 11.16
N ASP A 115 -10.32 17.50 10.48
CA ASP A 115 -11.55 17.71 9.71
C ASP A 115 -11.66 16.78 8.50
N GLU A 116 -10.56 16.53 7.80
CA GLU A 116 -10.52 15.57 6.69
C GLU A 116 -10.70 14.12 7.19
N ILE A 117 -10.10 13.78 8.34
CA ILE A 117 -10.31 12.47 9.00
C ILE A 117 -11.78 12.32 9.35
N GLN A 118 -12.39 13.29 10.04
CA GLN A 118 -13.80 13.27 10.39
C GLN A 118 -14.69 13.09 9.17
N TYR A 119 -14.48 13.90 8.14
CA TYR A 119 -15.22 13.82 6.88
C TYR A 119 -15.16 12.41 6.24
N CYS A 120 -13.97 11.82 6.17
CA CYS A 120 -13.80 10.50 5.57
C CYS A 120 -14.46 9.38 6.41
N LEU A 121 -14.39 9.48 7.75
CA LEU A 121 -15.04 8.53 8.66
C LEU A 121 -16.57 8.60 8.53
N GLU A 122 -17.12 9.80 8.40
CA GLU A 122 -18.55 10.02 8.17
C GLU A 122 -18.99 9.54 6.78
N LEU A 123 -18.25 9.93 5.72
CA LEU A 123 -18.56 9.55 4.34
C LEU A 123 -18.59 8.03 4.13
N ALA A 124 -17.71 7.30 4.81
CA ALA A 124 -17.63 5.85 4.70
C ALA A 124 -18.49 5.10 5.74
N ASP A 125 -19.28 5.79 6.56
CA ASP A 125 -20.05 5.20 7.67
C ASP A 125 -19.19 4.28 8.56
N VAL A 126 -18.03 4.76 8.97
CA VAL A 126 -17.08 3.97 9.76
C VAL A 126 -17.61 3.71 11.16
N GLU A 127 -17.64 2.45 11.58
CA GLU A 127 -18.13 2.01 12.89
C GLU A 127 -16.98 1.68 13.86
N ALA A 128 -15.78 1.38 13.34
CA ALA A 128 -14.60 1.09 14.12
C ALA A 128 -13.38 1.81 13.56
N LEU A 129 -12.51 2.31 14.42
CA LEU A 129 -11.26 2.96 14.06
C LEU A 129 -10.10 2.32 14.81
N ILE A 130 -9.02 2.00 14.11
CA ILE A 130 -7.74 1.66 14.71
C ILE A 130 -6.69 2.68 14.29
N PHE A 131 -5.95 3.22 15.26
CA PHE A 131 -4.99 4.29 14.99
C PHE A 131 -3.71 4.17 15.82
N GLY A 132 -2.65 4.79 15.31
CA GLY A 132 -1.33 4.82 15.94
C GLY A 132 -1.08 6.09 16.76
N PRO A 133 0.04 6.13 17.51
CA PRO A 133 0.38 7.24 18.40
C PRO A 133 0.61 8.57 17.65
N GLU A 134 0.97 8.50 16.37
CA GLU A 134 1.19 9.66 15.51
C GLU A 134 -0.07 10.51 15.32
N PHE A 135 -1.24 9.94 15.62
CA PHE A 135 -2.55 10.57 15.33
C PHE A 135 -3.30 11.02 16.58
N VAL A 136 -2.76 10.81 17.79
CA VAL A 136 -3.45 11.14 19.04
C VAL A 136 -3.92 12.59 19.05
N SER A 137 -3.04 13.55 18.72
CA SER A 137 -3.42 14.97 18.73
C SER A 137 -4.52 15.33 17.74
N ARG A 138 -4.59 14.64 16.60
CA ARG A 138 -5.66 14.84 15.61
C ARG A 138 -6.96 14.19 16.06
N MET A 139 -6.87 13.03 16.70
CA MET A 139 -8.03 12.33 17.22
C MET A 139 -8.60 13.01 18.46
N ASP A 140 -7.78 13.61 19.34
CA ASP A 140 -8.22 14.40 20.48
C ASP A 140 -9.18 15.54 20.07
N ALA A 141 -8.95 16.12 18.90
CA ALA A 141 -9.78 17.20 18.37
C ALA A 141 -11.18 16.76 17.92
N ILE A 142 -11.37 15.49 17.55
CA ILE A 142 -12.58 15.01 16.88
C ILE A 142 -13.24 13.78 17.55
N ALA A 143 -12.59 13.08 18.47
CA ALA A 143 -13.09 11.83 19.02
C ALA A 143 -14.50 11.97 19.65
N GLY A 144 -14.79 13.08 20.31
CA GLY A 144 -16.11 13.37 20.87
C GLY A 144 -17.20 13.74 19.84
N GLN A 145 -16.83 13.90 18.58
CA GLN A 145 -17.72 14.31 17.49
C GLN A 145 -18.06 13.15 16.52
N LEU A 146 -17.67 11.93 16.85
CA LEU A 146 -17.81 10.72 16.01
C LEU A 146 -18.77 9.69 16.63
N PRO A 147 -20.07 10.01 16.80
CA PRO A 147 -21.01 9.13 17.48
C PRO A 147 -21.22 7.77 16.78
N GLN A 148 -20.95 7.68 15.47
CA GLN A 148 -21.04 6.46 14.69
C GLN A 148 -19.86 5.52 14.93
N VAL A 149 -18.69 6.03 15.36
CA VAL A 149 -17.49 5.23 15.65
C VAL A 149 -17.59 4.68 17.06
N ARG A 150 -18.20 3.52 17.19
CA ARG A 150 -18.47 2.87 18.48
C ARG A 150 -17.31 2.05 19.04
N MET A 151 -16.27 1.83 18.25
CA MET A 151 -15.06 1.08 18.64
C MET A 151 -13.83 1.88 18.23
N MET A 152 -13.00 2.26 19.19
CA MET A 152 -11.72 2.93 18.94
C MET A 152 -10.58 2.10 19.54
N PHE A 153 -9.68 1.60 18.71
CA PHE A 153 -8.53 0.81 19.12
C PHE A 153 -7.25 1.59 18.91
N PHE A 154 -6.35 1.50 19.86
CA PHE A 154 -5.05 2.16 19.82
C PHE A 154 -3.93 1.14 19.70
N VAL A 155 -2.97 1.41 18.82
CA VAL A 155 -1.75 0.61 18.63
C VAL A 155 -0.57 1.43 19.12
N GLY A 156 -0.18 1.26 20.36
CA GLY A 156 0.90 2.02 20.99
C GLY A 156 0.96 1.75 22.48
N ARG A 157 1.80 2.48 23.22
CA ARG A 157 1.95 2.30 24.68
C ARG A 157 0.98 3.17 25.47
N ASP A 158 0.94 4.45 25.19
CA ASP A 158 0.20 5.45 25.98
C ASP A 158 -1.13 5.76 25.29
N LYS A 159 -2.11 4.86 25.47
CA LYS A 159 -3.41 5.00 24.85
C LYS A 159 -4.20 6.20 25.43
N PRO A 160 -4.92 6.97 24.62
CA PRO A 160 -5.86 7.96 25.12
C PRO A 160 -7.08 7.27 25.78
N ASP A 161 -7.76 8.00 26.68
CA ASP A 161 -8.87 7.44 27.47
C ASP A 161 -10.06 6.98 26.65
N TYR A 162 -10.31 7.59 25.49
CA TYR A 162 -11.39 7.25 24.58
C TYR A 162 -11.10 6.01 23.69
N ALA A 163 -9.91 5.44 23.77
CA ALA A 163 -9.53 4.28 22.98
C ALA A 163 -9.14 3.08 23.84
N GLU A 164 -9.29 1.89 23.29
CA GLU A 164 -8.88 0.63 23.92
C GLU A 164 -7.52 0.17 23.40
N ASP A 165 -6.71 -0.45 24.24
CA ASP A 165 -5.42 -1.03 23.87
C ASP A 165 -5.62 -2.27 23.00
N CYS A 166 -5.32 -2.12 21.70
CA CYS A 166 -5.51 -3.17 20.69
C CYS A 166 -4.66 -4.41 21.02
N GLY A 167 -3.40 -4.22 21.39
CA GLY A 167 -2.47 -5.31 21.65
C GLY A 167 -2.91 -6.15 22.84
N LYS A 168 -3.32 -5.50 23.92
CA LYS A 168 -3.83 -6.16 25.12
C LYS A 168 -5.10 -6.95 24.83
N LEU A 169 -6.06 -6.35 24.13
CA LEU A 169 -7.33 -7.02 23.77
C LEU A 169 -7.10 -8.22 22.85
N MET A 170 -6.27 -8.08 21.84
CA MET A 170 -5.90 -9.19 20.94
C MET A 170 -5.27 -10.36 21.70
N GLY A 171 -4.56 -10.08 22.80
CA GLY A 171 -3.96 -11.10 23.67
C GLY A 171 -4.99 -12.09 24.26
N PHE A 172 -6.23 -11.66 24.46
CA PHE A 172 -7.34 -12.49 24.96
C PHE A 172 -8.16 -13.17 23.85
N CYS A 173 -7.90 -12.85 22.59
CA CYS A 173 -8.66 -13.40 21.46
C CYS A 173 -8.00 -14.66 20.91
N SER A 174 -8.83 -15.56 20.35
CA SER A 174 -8.35 -16.77 19.65
C SER A 174 -7.46 -16.38 18.49
N SER A 175 -6.36 -17.11 18.30
CA SER A 175 -5.50 -17.03 17.11
C SER A 175 -5.94 -18.01 16.00
N GLY A 176 -6.99 -18.79 16.22
CA GLY A 176 -7.59 -19.64 15.21
C GLY A 176 -8.42 -18.82 14.20
N PRO A 177 -8.71 -19.38 13.04
CA PRO A 177 -9.48 -18.69 12.00
C PRO A 177 -10.87 -18.29 12.52
N PRO A 178 -11.38 -17.09 12.18
CA PRO A 178 -12.73 -16.69 12.54
C PRO A 178 -13.76 -17.55 11.79
N PRO A 179 -14.96 -17.78 12.38
CA PRO A 179 -16.03 -18.59 11.75
C PRO A 179 -16.80 -17.79 10.69
N VAL A 180 -16.10 -17.24 9.71
CA VAL A 180 -16.66 -16.38 8.64
C VAL A 180 -16.31 -16.97 7.29
N ALA A 181 -17.31 -17.31 6.50
CA ALA A 181 -17.12 -17.68 5.09
C ALA A 181 -17.12 -16.41 4.23
N LEU A 182 -16.14 -16.27 3.36
CA LEU A 182 -15.97 -15.14 2.46
C LEU A 182 -16.18 -15.57 1.01
N GLU A 183 -16.78 -14.68 0.22
CA GLU A 183 -16.97 -14.84 -1.22
C GLU A 183 -16.21 -13.76 -1.99
N GLU A 184 -15.88 -14.02 -3.25
CA GLU A 184 -15.17 -13.06 -4.12
C GLU A 184 -15.96 -11.76 -4.33
N SER A 185 -17.29 -11.85 -4.30
CA SER A 185 -18.21 -10.73 -4.43
C SER A 185 -18.39 -9.90 -3.16
N ASP A 186 -17.94 -10.40 -1.99
CA ASP A 186 -18.02 -9.63 -0.75
C ASP A 186 -17.20 -8.35 -0.85
N PHE A 187 -17.75 -7.26 -0.32
CA PHE A 187 -17.01 -6.01 -0.21
C PHE A 187 -15.86 -6.15 0.79
N ALA A 188 -14.71 -5.63 0.39
CA ALA A 188 -13.45 -5.84 1.10
C ALA A 188 -12.78 -4.53 1.56
N ALA A 189 -12.83 -3.48 0.73
CA ALA A 189 -12.16 -2.24 1.09
C ALA A 189 -12.82 -1.00 0.46
N ILE A 190 -12.69 0.13 1.17
CA ILE A 190 -12.97 1.47 0.66
C ILE A 190 -11.65 2.23 0.59
N TYR A 191 -11.34 2.78 -0.57
CA TYR A 191 -10.21 3.68 -0.77
C TYR A 191 -10.68 5.08 -1.12
N PHE A 192 -9.92 6.08 -0.66
CA PHE A 192 -10.22 7.46 -1.00
C PHE A 192 -9.35 7.91 -2.16
N SER A 193 -9.96 8.51 -3.17
CA SER A 193 -9.26 9.23 -4.23
C SER A 193 -9.31 10.74 -3.98
N SER A 194 -8.30 11.47 -4.47
CA SER A 194 -8.34 12.94 -4.48
C SER A 194 -9.43 13.39 -5.45
N GLY A 195 -10.57 13.82 -4.91
CA GLY A 195 -11.65 14.34 -5.74
C GLY A 195 -11.24 15.62 -6.48
N THR A 196 -11.68 15.78 -7.72
CA THR A 196 -11.53 17.03 -8.51
C THR A 196 -12.21 18.23 -7.85
N THR A 197 -13.11 17.97 -6.89
CA THR A 197 -13.85 18.98 -6.10
C THR A 197 -13.18 19.39 -4.80
N GLY A 198 -11.96 18.90 -4.52
CA GLY A 198 -11.21 19.20 -3.30
C GLY A 198 -11.49 18.25 -2.12
N PHE A 199 -12.57 17.49 -2.14
CA PHE A 199 -12.89 16.50 -1.11
C PHE A 199 -12.65 15.07 -1.61
N PRO A 200 -12.16 14.15 -0.74
CA PRO A 200 -11.97 12.75 -1.08
C PRO A 200 -13.28 12.06 -1.48
N LYS A 201 -13.20 11.17 -2.48
CA LYS A 201 -14.30 10.29 -2.88
C LYS A 201 -14.04 8.89 -2.36
N ALA A 202 -15.06 8.25 -1.78
CA ALA A 202 -14.98 6.87 -1.29
C ALA A 202 -15.28 5.89 -2.42
N ILE A 203 -14.37 4.93 -2.65
CA ILE A 203 -14.47 3.94 -3.72
C ILE A 203 -14.50 2.56 -3.09
N LEU A 204 -15.59 1.83 -3.30
CA LEU A 204 -15.83 0.51 -2.71
C LEU A 204 -15.36 -0.60 -3.65
N HIS A 205 -14.58 -1.53 -3.12
CA HIS A 205 -14.05 -2.68 -3.84
C HIS A 205 -14.38 -4.00 -3.14
N ASN A 206 -14.57 -5.06 -3.94
CA ASN A 206 -14.76 -6.42 -3.46
C ASN A 206 -13.44 -7.22 -3.45
N HIS A 207 -13.46 -8.45 -2.94
CA HIS A 207 -12.29 -9.33 -2.90
C HIS A 207 -11.76 -9.67 -4.29
N LEU A 208 -12.64 -9.85 -5.28
CA LEU A 208 -12.23 -10.14 -6.67
C LEU A 208 -11.41 -9.00 -7.27
N ALA A 209 -11.83 -7.75 -7.08
CA ALA A 209 -11.08 -6.59 -7.56
C ALA A 209 -9.69 -6.49 -6.91
N LEU A 210 -9.61 -6.73 -5.58
CA LEU A 210 -8.32 -6.77 -4.88
C LEU A 210 -7.40 -7.84 -5.45
N LEU A 211 -7.91 -9.05 -5.65
CA LEU A 211 -7.11 -10.18 -6.13
C LEU A 211 -6.64 -9.95 -7.57
N SER A 212 -7.52 -9.52 -8.46
CA SER A 212 -7.19 -9.28 -9.88
C SER A 212 -6.07 -8.25 -10.04
N SER A 213 -6.10 -7.18 -9.25
CA SER A 213 -5.03 -6.16 -9.26
C SER A 213 -3.70 -6.73 -8.80
N CYS A 214 -3.73 -7.54 -7.76
CA CYS A 214 -2.52 -8.16 -7.20
C CYS A 214 -1.90 -9.16 -8.17
N GLU A 215 -2.71 -9.95 -8.86
CA GLU A 215 -2.24 -10.88 -9.89
C GLU A 215 -1.61 -10.14 -11.07
N THR A 216 -2.17 -9.00 -11.47
CA THR A 216 -1.60 -8.16 -12.53
C THR A 216 -0.20 -7.70 -12.16
N GLU A 217 0.00 -7.15 -10.96
CA GLU A 217 1.31 -6.68 -10.51
C GLU A 217 2.31 -7.82 -10.30
N GLN A 218 1.88 -8.90 -9.68
CA GLN A 218 2.75 -10.05 -9.47
C GLN A 218 3.31 -10.59 -10.81
N ARG A 219 2.43 -10.69 -11.83
CA ARG A 219 2.82 -11.15 -13.16
C ARG A 219 3.69 -10.14 -13.91
N HIS A 220 3.35 -8.87 -13.79
CA HIS A 220 4.10 -7.77 -14.40
C HIS A 220 5.54 -7.70 -13.87
N HIS A 221 5.71 -7.80 -12.56
CA HIS A 221 7.03 -7.84 -11.94
C HIS A 221 7.77 -9.17 -12.13
N GLY A 222 7.11 -10.20 -12.67
CA GLY A 222 7.64 -11.55 -12.67
C GLY A 222 8.04 -12.00 -11.28
N GLN A 223 7.25 -11.57 -10.25
CA GLN A 223 7.62 -11.79 -8.87
C GLN A 223 7.49 -13.27 -8.49
N THR A 224 8.53 -13.79 -7.89
CA THR A 224 8.65 -15.16 -7.43
C THR A 224 8.82 -15.20 -5.91
N ARG A 225 8.89 -16.41 -5.36
CA ARG A 225 9.13 -16.62 -3.94
C ARG A 225 10.51 -16.15 -3.46
N ASP A 226 11.49 -16.13 -4.35
CA ASP A 226 12.86 -15.75 -4.02
C ASP A 226 13.04 -14.21 -3.96
N ASP A 227 12.03 -13.47 -4.38
CA ASP A 227 12.08 -12.02 -4.34
C ASP A 227 11.89 -11.45 -2.93
N VAL A 228 12.47 -10.28 -2.71
CA VAL A 228 12.26 -9.46 -1.53
C VAL A 228 11.83 -8.07 -1.97
N PHE A 229 10.58 -7.73 -1.65
CA PHE A 229 9.98 -6.46 -2.05
C PHE A 229 10.21 -5.38 -0.98
N LEU A 230 10.83 -4.26 -1.35
CA LEU A 230 10.95 -3.09 -0.49
C LEU A 230 9.78 -2.12 -0.73
N CYS A 231 8.89 -2.03 0.26
CA CYS A 231 7.74 -1.15 0.27
C CYS A 231 8.04 0.11 1.10
N ILE A 232 8.23 1.23 0.43
CA ILE A 232 8.43 2.55 1.04
C ILE A 232 7.12 3.36 1.03
N PRO A 233 6.36 3.36 -0.09
CA PRO A 233 5.11 4.12 -0.17
C PRO A 233 4.08 3.71 0.89
N PRO A 234 3.18 4.65 1.26
CA PRO A 234 2.20 4.40 2.31
C PRO A 234 1.23 3.27 2.00
N LEU A 235 1.02 2.35 2.95
CA LEU A 235 0.11 1.22 2.80
C LEU A 235 -1.37 1.60 2.68
N TYR A 236 -1.77 2.81 3.06
CA TYR A 236 -3.14 3.27 2.81
C TYR A 236 -3.42 3.49 1.31
N HIS A 237 -2.38 3.70 0.51
CA HIS A 237 -2.52 3.91 -0.94
C HIS A 237 -2.73 2.57 -1.65
N THR A 238 -3.63 2.53 -2.63
CA THR A 238 -3.92 1.32 -3.43
C THR A 238 -2.66 0.73 -4.05
N GLY A 239 -1.81 1.57 -4.65
CA GLY A 239 -0.57 1.14 -5.28
C GLY A 239 0.37 0.40 -4.33
N ALA A 240 0.63 0.92 -3.12
CA ALA A 240 1.55 0.26 -2.17
C ALA A 240 1.08 -1.15 -1.79
N LYS A 241 -0.21 -1.32 -1.50
CA LYS A 241 -0.77 -2.63 -1.18
C LYS A 241 -0.75 -3.57 -2.36
N MET A 242 -1.12 -3.10 -3.50
CA MET A 242 -1.15 -3.88 -4.72
C MET A 242 0.22 -4.52 -5.00
N HIS A 243 1.30 -3.75 -4.89
CA HIS A 243 2.65 -4.28 -5.07
C HIS A 243 3.05 -5.24 -3.94
N TRP A 244 2.69 -4.93 -2.68
CA TRP A 244 2.93 -5.85 -1.58
C TRP A 244 2.16 -7.17 -1.76
N PHE A 245 0.96 -7.14 -2.30
CA PHE A 245 0.18 -8.35 -2.56
C PHE A 245 0.85 -9.30 -3.56
N GLY A 246 1.72 -8.82 -4.42
CA GLY A 246 2.58 -9.69 -5.23
C GLY A 246 3.43 -10.61 -4.35
N SER A 247 3.96 -10.10 -3.24
CA SER A 247 4.67 -10.91 -2.24
C SER A 247 3.74 -11.90 -1.54
N LEU A 248 2.51 -11.50 -1.23
CA LEU A 248 1.52 -12.40 -0.66
C LEU A 248 1.20 -13.56 -1.61
N ILE A 249 0.96 -13.28 -2.89
CA ILE A 249 0.63 -14.29 -3.90
C ILE A 249 1.80 -15.26 -4.12
N SER A 250 3.02 -14.75 -4.23
CA SER A 250 4.21 -15.58 -4.43
C SER A 250 4.70 -16.29 -3.16
N GLY A 251 4.29 -15.82 -1.97
CA GLY A 251 4.81 -16.30 -0.69
C GLY A 251 6.20 -15.75 -0.37
N SER A 252 6.59 -14.64 -1.00
CA SER A 252 7.88 -13.97 -0.80
C SER A 252 7.86 -12.98 0.37
N ARG A 253 9.05 -12.62 0.85
CA ARG A 253 9.22 -11.66 1.94
C ARG A 253 9.03 -10.22 1.45
N ALA A 254 8.47 -9.37 2.29
CA ALA A 254 8.43 -7.93 2.06
C ALA A 254 9.03 -7.14 3.22
N VAL A 255 9.61 -6.00 2.89
CA VAL A 255 10.25 -5.07 3.83
C VAL A 255 9.49 -3.74 3.79
N LEU A 256 9.06 -3.27 4.94
CA LEU A 256 8.43 -1.98 5.14
C LEU A 256 9.48 -1.01 5.66
N LEU A 257 9.90 -0.04 4.86
CA LEU A 257 10.83 0.99 5.29
C LEU A 257 10.05 2.24 5.73
N ARG A 258 10.32 2.67 6.95
CA ARG A 258 9.79 3.92 7.50
C ARG A 258 10.79 5.05 7.22
N GLY A 259 10.61 5.72 6.10
CA GLY A 259 11.44 6.85 5.69
C GLY A 259 11.95 6.74 4.27
N VAL A 260 12.48 7.83 3.75
CA VAL A 260 12.76 7.98 2.30
C VAL A 260 14.15 8.50 2.01
N LYS A 261 15.05 8.60 3.03
CA LYS A 261 16.40 9.07 2.80
C LYS A 261 17.19 8.08 1.92
N PRO A 262 18.01 8.57 0.99
CA PRO A 262 18.85 7.74 0.14
C PRO A 262 19.66 6.69 0.90
N GLU A 263 20.30 7.08 2.00
CA GLU A 263 21.13 6.21 2.84
C GLU A 263 20.30 5.06 3.44
N TRP A 264 19.06 5.35 3.86
CA TRP A 264 18.17 4.35 4.45
C TRP A 264 17.67 3.35 3.40
N ILE A 265 17.40 3.84 2.18
CA ILE A 265 16.97 2.99 1.05
C ILE A 265 18.09 2.02 0.69
N LEU A 266 19.31 2.51 0.49
CA LEU A 266 20.48 1.69 0.14
C LEU A 266 20.84 0.70 1.25
N ARG A 267 20.77 1.15 2.52
CA ARG A 267 20.96 0.28 3.68
C ARG A 267 19.93 -0.85 3.71
N ALA A 268 18.64 -0.53 3.52
CA ALA A 268 17.58 -1.53 3.51
C ALA A 268 17.77 -2.53 2.36
N VAL A 269 18.14 -2.06 1.16
CA VAL A 269 18.41 -2.94 0.02
C VAL A 269 19.57 -3.88 0.33
N THR A 270 20.64 -3.36 0.91
CA THR A 270 21.85 -4.13 1.25
C THR A 270 21.59 -5.17 2.36
N GLU A 271 21.04 -4.74 3.51
CA GLU A 271 20.85 -5.59 4.68
C GLU A 271 19.79 -6.65 4.47
N GLU A 272 18.66 -6.28 3.85
CA GLU A 272 17.55 -7.19 3.60
C GLU A 272 17.61 -7.86 2.23
N LYS A 273 18.63 -7.57 1.41
CA LYS A 273 18.81 -8.14 0.08
C LYS A 273 17.58 -7.96 -0.81
N CYS A 274 17.04 -6.72 -0.84
CA CYS A 274 15.85 -6.43 -1.62
C CYS A 274 16.11 -6.58 -3.13
N THR A 275 15.18 -7.22 -3.82
CA THR A 275 15.28 -7.51 -5.26
C THR A 275 14.38 -6.62 -6.10
N ILE A 276 13.29 -6.13 -5.51
CA ILE A 276 12.32 -5.21 -6.11
C ILE A 276 12.15 -4.04 -5.16
N VAL A 277 12.32 -2.82 -5.66
CA VAL A 277 12.14 -1.60 -4.88
C VAL A 277 11.15 -0.68 -5.57
N TRP A 278 10.15 -0.20 -4.86
CA TRP A 278 9.26 0.82 -5.38
C TRP A 278 9.66 2.21 -4.89
N LEU A 279 9.99 3.07 -5.86
CA LEU A 279 10.30 4.47 -5.63
C LEU A 279 9.24 5.38 -6.26
N LEU A 280 8.95 6.48 -5.59
CA LEU A 280 8.30 7.61 -6.24
C LEU A 280 9.32 8.42 -7.04
N VAL A 281 8.86 9.15 -8.04
CA VAL A 281 9.74 9.97 -8.91
C VAL A 281 10.64 10.91 -8.09
N PRO A 282 10.16 11.67 -7.08
CA PRO A 282 11.03 12.51 -6.25
C PRO A 282 12.12 11.69 -5.51
N TRP A 283 11.77 10.56 -4.93
CA TRP A 283 12.73 9.73 -4.18
C TRP A 283 13.81 9.14 -5.08
N CYS A 284 13.44 8.79 -6.32
CA CYS A 284 14.41 8.36 -7.31
C CYS A 284 15.37 9.51 -7.69
N GLN A 285 14.86 10.75 -7.81
CA GLN A 285 15.69 11.94 -8.03
C GLN A 285 16.62 12.19 -6.86
N ASP A 286 16.11 12.21 -5.63
CA ASP A 286 16.89 12.44 -4.41
C ASP A 286 18.02 11.41 -4.26
N LEU A 287 17.72 10.13 -4.58
CA LEU A 287 18.71 9.06 -4.54
C LEU A 287 19.84 9.29 -5.56
N LEU A 288 19.49 9.61 -6.81
CA LEU A 288 20.48 9.90 -7.85
C LEU A 288 21.29 11.15 -7.54
N ASP A 289 20.66 12.22 -7.05
CA ASP A 289 21.33 13.46 -6.67
C ASP A 289 22.34 13.23 -5.53
N ALA A 290 21.96 12.41 -4.55
CA ALA A 290 22.83 12.06 -3.43
C ALA A 290 24.07 11.24 -3.88
N ILE A 291 23.89 10.31 -4.82
CA ILE A 291 24.96 9.51 -5.38
C ILE A 291 25.88 10.37 -6.28
N GLU A 292 25.31 11.10 -7.23
CA GLU A 292 26.06 11.92 -8.19
C GLU A 292 26.84 13.06 -7.54
N SER A 293 26.34 13.60 -6.41
CA SER A 293 27.03 14.62 -5.61
C SER A 293 28.08 14.05 -4.65
N GLY A 294 28.21 12.72 -4.55
CA GLY A 294 29.10 12.06 -3.60
C GLY A 294 28.67 12.17 -2.13
N LYS A 295 27.42 12.59 -1.87
CA LYS A 295 26.85 12.60 -0.52
C LYS A 295 26.63 11.18 0.01
N VAL A 296 26.30 10.27 -0.90
CA VAL A 296 26.15 8.84 -0.63
C VAL A 296 27.11 8.06 -1.48
N ASP A 297 27.90 7.20 -0.83
CA ASP A 297 28.81 6.27 -1.46
C ASP A 297 28.13 4.91 -1.66
N LEU A 298 28.38 4.30 -2.81
CA LEU A 298 27.90 2.95 -3.12
C LEU A 298 28.90 1.87 -2.70
N ASP A 299 30.12 2.25 -2.29
CA ASP A 299 31.12 1.31 -1.81
C ASP A 299 30.60 0.56 -0.57
N GLY A 300 30.63 -0.77 -0.66
CA GLY A 300 30.09 -1.64 0.40
C GLY A 300 28.59 -1.90 0.34
N CYS A 301 27.85 -1.26 -0.58
CA CYS A 301 26.46 -1.59 -0.83
C CYS A 301 26.33 -2.87 -1.66
N LEU A 302 25.47 -3.80 -1.22
CA LEU A 302 25.12 -4.99 -1.98
C LEU A 302 23.87 -4.70 -2.82
N LEU A 303 24.05 -4.40 -4.10
CA LEU A 303 22.99 -3.94 -5.00
C LEU A 303 22.76 -4.87 -6.20
N ASP A 304 23.61 -5.87 -6.41
CA ASP A 304 23.53 -6.79 -7.57
C ASP A 304 22.21 -7.57 -7.61
N GLN A 305 21.64 -7.88 -6.44
CA GLN A 305 20.37 -8.58 -6.33
C GLN A 305 19.16 -7.67 -6.62
N TRP A 306 19.32 -6.34 -6.60
CA TRP A 306 18.26 -5.41 -6.93
C TRP A 306 18.00 -5.42 -8.44
N ARG A 307 17.09 -6.30 -8.86
CA ARG A 307 16.82 -6.53 -10.27
C ARG A 307 15.84 -5.54 -10.90
N LEU A 308 14.88 -5.02 -10.10
CA LEU A 308 13.77 -4.21 -10.61
C LEU A 308 13.55 -2.95 -9.74
N MET A 309 13.60 -1.79 -10.37
CA MET A 309 13.13 -0.52 -9.83
C MET A 309 11.74 -0.23 -10.40
N HIS A 310 10.70 -0.34 -9.56
CA HIS A 310 9.39 0.15 -9.92
C HIS A 310 9.29 1.64 -9.60
N ILE A 311 8.84 2.44 -10.56
CA ILE A 311 8.72 3.89 -10.39
C ILE A 311 7.34 4.35 -10.88
N GLY A 312 6.65 5.15 -10.06
CA GLY A 312 5.28 5.54 -10.42
C GLY A 312 4.71 6.66 -9.56
N ALA A 313 3.38 6.63 -9.48
CA ALA A 313 2.50 7.60 -8.84
C ALA A 313 2.45 8.99 -9.50
N GLN A 314 3.21 9.20 -10.57
CA GLN A 314 3.16 10.39 -11.43
C GLN A 314 3.87 10.09 -12.76
N PRO A 315 3.74 10.96 -13.80
CA PRO A 315 4.48 10.80 -15.04
C PRO A 315 5.99 10.69 -14.79
N VAL A 316 6.62 9.70 -15.41
CA VAL A 316 8.06 9.42 -15.25
C VAL A 316 8.85 10.16 -16.32
N PRO A 317 9.73 11.12 -15.97
CA PRO A 317 10.54 11.82 -16.96
C PRO A 317 11.55 10.88 -17.64
N PRO A 318 11.64 10.86 -18.98
CA PRO A 318 12.63 10.07 -19.70
C PRO A 318 14.08 10.30 -19.24
N SER A 319 14.43 11.55 -18.93
CA SER A 319 15.75 11.93 -18.45
C SER A 319 16.11 11.25 -17.12
N LEU A 320 15.12 11.01 -16.23
CA LEU A 320 15.33 10.32 -14.96
C LEU A 320 15.73 8.86 -15.19
N ILE A 321 15.06 8.18 -16.11
CA ILE A 321 15.39 6.77 -16.43
C ILE A 321 16.76 6.68 -17.10
N HIS A 322 17.13 7.63 -17.96
CA HIS A 322 18.47 7.68 -18.54
C HIS A 322 19.55 7.93 -17.48
N ARG A 323 19.28 8.79 -16.47
CA ARG A 323 20.19 8.96 -15.31
C ARG A 323 20.30 7.65 -14.52
N TRP A 324 19.17 7.03 -14.21
CA TRP A 324 19.14 5.75 -13.50
C TRP A 324 20.00 4.70 -14.17
N LYS A 325 19.87 4.54 -15.49
CA LYS A 325 20.67 3.57 -16.27
C LYS A 325 22.16 3.84 -16.30
N ARG A 326 22.59 5.09 -16.12
CA ARG A 326 24.03 5.39 -15.99
C ARG A 326 24.61 4.93 -14.66
N VAL A 327 23.82 5.07 -13.58
CA VAL A 327 24.25 4.68 -12.22
C VAL A 327 24.05 3.18 -12.01
N PHE A 328 22.92 2.64 -12.45
CA PHE A 328 22.52 1.25 -12.27
C PHE A 328 22.26 0.55 -13.62
N PRO A 329 23.31 0.22 -14.40
CA PRO A 329 23.16 -0.32 -15.75
C PRO A 329 22.44 -1.66 -15.82
N HIS A 330 22.49 -2.46 -14.77
CA HIS A 330 21.89 -3.82 -14.73
C HIS A 330 20.46 -3.83 -14.19
N HIS A 331 19.99 -2.78 -13.52
CA HIS A 331 18.61 -2.74 -13.03
C HIS A 331 17.62 -2.63 -14.19
N GLN A 332 16.60 -3.43 -14.13
CA GLN A 332 15.39 -3.19 -14.92
C GLN A 332 14.59 -2.06 -14.27
N TYR A 333 13.75 -1.38 -15.04
CA TYR A 333 12.74 -0.51 -14.50
C TYR A 333 11.37 -0.87 -15.07
N ASP A 334 10.33 -0.58 -14.32
CA ASP A 334 8.98 -0.56 -14.83
C ASP A 334 8.20 0.63 -14.25
N THR A 335 7.06 0.85 -14.85
CA THR A 335 6.05 1.78 -14.38
C THR A 335 4.68 1.24 -14.74
N ASN A 336 3.65 1.77 -14.10
CA ASN A 336 2.29 1.47 -14.47
C ASN A 336 1.41 2.73 -14.47
N TYR A 337 0.29 2.63 -15.15
CA TYR A 337 -0.81 3.57 -15.08
C TYR A 337 -1.97 2.90 -14.35
N GLY A 338 -2.40 3.49 -13.25
CA GLY A 338 -3.50 2.97 -12.44
C GLY A 338 -4.27 4.06 -11.72
N LEU A 339 -5.48 3.73 -11.32
CA LEU A 339 -6.40 4.60 -10.61
C LEU A 339 -6.87 3.93 -9.32
N SER A 340 -7.28 4.73 -8.33
CA SER A 340 -7.95 4.19 -7.13
C SER A 340 -9.27 3.50 -7.48
N GLU A 341 -9.96 4.01 -8.49
CA GLU A 341 -11.21 3.48 -9.04
C GLU A 341 -11.03 2.10 -9.66
N SER A 342 -9.91 1.83 -10.29
CA SER A 342 -9.57 0.53 -10.86
C SER A 342 -8.84 -0.39 -9.88
N ILE A 343 -8.41 0.14 -8.72
CA ILE A 343 -7.59 -0.52 -7.69
C ILE A 343 -6.28 -1.11 -8.21
N GLY A 344 -5.98 -0.95 -9.46
CA GLY A 344 -4.82 -1.59 -10.04
C GLY A 344 -4.28 -0.89 -11.27
N PRO A 345 -3.20 -1.45 -11.81
CA PRO A 345 -2.60 -0.96 -13.02
C PRO A 345 -3.47 -1.33 -14.20
N GLY A 346 -4.03 -0.31 -14.86
CA GLY A 346 -4.69 -0.51 -16.15
C GLY A 346 -3.70 -0.83 -17.26
N CYS A 347 -2.56 -0.11 -17.28
CA CYS A 347 -1.47 -0.34 -18.22
C CYS A 347 -0.16 -0.53 -17.48
N VAL A 348 0.72 -1.34 -18.05
CA VAL A 348 2.02 -1.70 -17.50
C VAL A 348 3.13 -1.56 -18.53
N HIS A 349 4.30 -1.07 -18.09
CA HIS A 349 5.47 -0.89 -18.91
C HIS A 349 6.66 -1.55 -18.24
N LEU A 350 7.23 -2.56 -18.89
CA LEU A 350 8.30 -3.36 -18.34
C LEU A 350 9.59 -3.21 -19.14
N GLY A 351 10.67 -3.07 -18.37
CA GLY A 351 11.99 -3.45 -18.80
C GLY A 351 12.75 -2.40 -19.54
N VAL A 352 14.05 -2.52 -19.41
CA VAL A 352 15.02 -1.62 -20.04
C VAL A 352 15.12 -1.82 -21.55
N GLU A 353 14.69 -2.94 -22.08
CA GLU A 353 14.53 -3.18 -23.51
C GLU A 353 13.54 -2.23 -24.18
N ASN A 354 12.64 -1.66 -23.41
CA ASN A 354 11.69 -0.66 -23.85
C ASN A 354 12.14 0.79 -23.58
N ILE A 355 13.39 1.02 -23.25
CA ILE A 355 13.91 2.35 -22.86
C ILE A 355 13.73 3.40 -23.98
N HIS A 356 13.67 3.00 -25.22
CA HIS A 356 13.39 3.87 -26.36
C HIS A 356 11.96 4.45 -26.34
N LYS A 357 11.09 3.86 -25.52
CA LYS A 357 9.71 4.32 -25.29
C LYS A 357 9.52 4.89 -23.89
N VAL A 358 10.60 5.32 -23.25
CA VAL A 358 10.51 5.96 -21.92
C VAL A 358 9.54 7.14 -21.98
N GLY A 359 8.67 7.21 -20.97
CA GLY A 359 7.56 8.17 -20.95
C GLY A 359 6.22 7.59 -21.40
N ALA A 360 6.23 6.42 -22.06
CA ALA A 360 5.00 5.67 -22.30
C ALA A 360 4.53 4.97 -21.03
N ILE A 361 3.22 4.83 -20.87
CA ILE A 361 2.61 4.08 -19.76
C ILE A 361 2.47 2.58 -20.04
N GLY A 362 2.92 2.13 -21.20
CA GLY A 362 2.94 0.72 -21.57
C GLY A 362 1.69 0.22 -22.29
N ARG A 363 1.29 -1.00 -21.98
CA ARG A 363 0.18 -1.74 -22.60
C ARG A 363 -0.79 -2.22 -21.53
N PRO A 364 -2.03 -2.63 -21.89
CA PRO A 364 -2.94 -3.26 -20.95
C PRO A 364 -2.25 -4.38 -20.20
N GLY A 365 -2.39 -4.37 -18.87
CA GLY A 365 -1.86 -5.39 -17.99
C GLY A 365 -2.64 -6.72 -18.11
N TYR A 366 -2.20 -7.73 -17.37
CA TYR A 366 -2.91 -9.01 -17.27
C TYR A 366 -4.33 -8.78 -16.72
N HIS A 367 -5.34 -9.32 -17.42
CA HIS A 367 -6.75 -9.08 -17.12
C HIS A 367 -7.24 -7.63 -17.29
N TRP A 368 -6.54 -6.82 -18.08
CA TRP A 368 -6.96 -5.46 -18.39
C TRP A 368 -7.15 -5.24 -19.88
N GLU A 369 -8.05 -4.33 -20.19
CA GLU A 369 -8.24 -3.75 -21.51
C GLU A 369 -8.03 -2.24 -21.46
N ALA A 370 -7.49 -1.65 -22.52
CA ALA A 370 -7.33 -0.21 -22.64
C ALA A 370 -7.77 0.23 -24.04
N ARG A 371 -8.39 1.41 -24.12
CA ARG A 371 -8.79 2.06 -25.37
C ARG A 371 -8.47 3.54 -25.28
N ILE A 372 -8.17 4.14 -26.42
CA ILE A 372 -8.17 5.59 -26.55
C ILE A 372 -9.53 5.96 -27.16
N VAL A 373 -10.27 6.84 -26.50
CA VAL A 373 -11.64 7.19 -26.89
C VAL A 373 -11.78 8.69 -27.11
N ASP A 374 -12.69 9.07 -28.04
CA ASP A 374 -13.11 10.45 -28.26
C ASP A 374 -14.13 10.92 -27.18
N GLU A 375 -14.60 12.15 -27.29
CA GLU A 375 -15.61 12.72 -26.38
C GLU A 375 -16.95 11.98 -26.39
N GLN A 376 -17.24 11.22 -27.45
CA GLN A 376 -18.44 10.41 -27.64
C GLN A 376 -18.23 8.94 -27.20
N TRP A 377 -17.06 8.60 -26.64
CA TRP A 377 -16.66 7.25 -26.22
C TRP A 377 -16.46 6.26 -27.38
N ASN A 378 -16.31 6.74 -28.61
CA ASN A 378 -15.88 5.91 -29.72
C ASN A 378 -14.36 5.73 -29.68
N GLU A 379 -13.86 4.61 -30.17
CA GLU A 379 -12.44 4.36 -30.28
C GLU A 379 -11.79 5.32 -31.25
N ALA A 380 -10.80 6.09 -30.79
CA ALA A 380 -10.06 7.03 -31.61
C ALA A 380 -9.13 6.30 -32.60
N PRO A 381 -9.02 6.76 -33.84
CA PRO A 381 -8.07 6.20 -34.81
C PRO A 381 -6.63 6.25 -34.29
N GLN A 382 -5.81 5.28 -34.70
CA GLN A 382 -4.41 5.26 -34.34
C GLN A 382 -3.68 6.52 -34.82
N GLY A 383 -3.02 7.21 -33.86
CA GLY A 383 -2.30 8.46 -34.12
C GLY A 383 -3.10 9.71 -33.73
N GLU A 384 -4.37 9.57 -33.41
CA GLU A 384 -5.19 10.67 -32.92
C GLU A 384 -5.12 10.73 -31.36
N ILE A 385 -5.30 11.94 -30.85
CA ILE A 385 -5.32 12.18 -29.39
C ILE A 385 -6.73 11.91 -28.88
N GLY A 386 -6.82 11.13 -27.81
CA GLY A 386 -8.08 10.85 -27.12
C GLY A 386 -7.84 10.59 -25.64
N GLU A 387 -8.91 10.22 -24.94
CA GLU A 387 -8.88 9.88 -23.53
C GLU A 387 -8.57 8.39 -23.34
N LEU A 388 -7.66 8.07 -22.39
CA LEU A 388 -7.36 6.69 -22.04
C LEU A 388 -8.46 6.12 -21.14
N ALA A 389 -9.19 5.15 -21.64
CA ALA A 389 -10.13 4.36 -20.88
C ALA A 389 -9.56 2.97 -20.58
N VAL A 390 -9.67 2.50 -19.33
CA VAL A 390 -9.22 1.18 -18.90
C VAL A 390 -10.36 0.40 -18.26
N ARG A 391 -10.35 -0.91 -18.44
CA ARG A 391 -11.32 -1.83 -17.84
C ARG A 391 -10.64 -3.13 -17.43
N ALA A 392 -10.91 -3.61 -16.19
CA ALA A 392 -10.57 -4.98 -15.84
C ALA A 392 -11.48 -5.96 -16.58
N THR A 393 -10.97 -7.08 -17.10
CA THR A 393 -11.78 -8.10 -17.78
C THR A 393 -12.79 -8.76 -16.86
N THR A 394 -12.56 -8.69 -15.54
CA THR A 394 -13.50 -9.10 -14.49
C THR A 394 -14.50 -8.01 -14.12
N GLY A 395 -14.35 -6.80 -14.66
CA GLY A 395 -15.20 -5.63 -14.38
C GLY A 395 -16.16 -5.32 -15.52
N THR A 396 -17.26 -4.67 -15.17
CA THR A 396 -18.30 -4.28 -16.15
C THR A 396 -18.16 -2.86 -16.66
N SER A 397 -17.35 -2.03 -15.98
CA SER A 397 -17.27 -0.59 -16.25
C SER A 397 -15.90 -0.16 -16.77
N TRP A 398 -15.90 0.79 -17.69
CA TRP A 398 -14.71 1.52 -18.14
C TRP A 398 -14.43 2.68 -17.19
N HIS A 399 -13.17 2.89 -16.87
CA HIS A 399 -12.71 4.00 -16.05
C HIS A 399 -11.70 4.85 -16.80
N SER A 400 -11.84 6.16 -16.65
CA SER A 400 -10.91 7.17 -17.18
C SER A 400 -10.45 8.11 -16.07
N PRO A 401 -9.39 8.90 -16.28
CA PRO A 401 -8.92 9.87 -15.28
C PRO A 401 -10.01 10.83 -14.81
N PRO A 402 -9.89 11.38 -13.58
CA PRO A 402 -10.82 12.37 -13.07
C PRO A 402 -10.84 13.63 -13.98
N GLY A 403 -11.92 13.88 -14.59
CA GLY A 403 -12.15 14.96 -15.56
C GLY A 403 -13.25 14.60 -16.53
N CYS A 404 -13.44 13.32 -16.81
CA CYS A 404 -14.44 12.77 -17.72
C CYS A 404 -15.30 11.70 -17.04
N THR A 405 -15.78 11.91 -15.84
CA THR A 405 -16.86 11.06 -15.29
C THR A 405 -18.19 11.52 -15.88
N ARG A 406 -18.57 10.98 -17.02
CA ARG A 406 -19.99 10.87 -17.34
C ARG A 406 -20.46 9.56 -16.72
N SER A 407 -21.33 9.66 -15.71
CA SER A 407 -22.14 8.54 -15.23
C SER A 407 -22.94 7.99 -16.41
N ALA A 408 -22.74 6.71 -16.70
CA ALA A 408 -23.67 5.97 -17.53
C ALA A 408 -24.90 5.60 -16.71
#